data_765c50c46ac68712c704a28747fe53a6
#
_entry.id   765c50c46ac68712c704a28747fe53a6
#
_cell.length_a   1.000
_cell.length_b   1.000
_cell.length_c   1.000
_cell.angle_alpha   90.00
_cell.angle_beta   90.00
_cell.angle_gamma   90.00
#
_symmetry.space_group_name_H-M   'P 1'
#
loop_
_entity.id
_entity.type
_entity.pdbx_description
1 polymer ?
#
loop_
_entity_poly.entity_id
_entity_poly.type
_entity_poly.pdbx_seq_one_letter_code
_entity_poly.pdbx_strand_id
1 'polypeptide(L)'
;GKYLSKEFSLFNEVAEEKNNLTFNSVHYDLYTNINYNIVIRYNEIPEFSNHYLRNVSYNMLTFYILGIGTSISIVVALTRFVKEISLNFKEIKKLANKMGIEVLSENENYSKIIEFDDILRTLHIKGDNLKSLIEREILEKQDLSFQIAALSHDIKTPLTVLKGNLELLELTTLNKNQEGYIVSMNNSISVFEGYFNSLISYTRMLSEDRSVKLILVEKLLSELHFEVDDLLNINNIEFSICNRLIITSFYGDEENLIRALSNLLVNAIRFMPVLDKKIEVILSESGEQIHFEIWNNGERFSDSTLKKGDKLFYTEDYSRGNKHYGIGLAFVKGVAIKHGGNLQLNNPARGGASAIISIKKKI
;
A
#
# COMPACT_ATOMS: atom_id res chain seq x y z
N GLY A 1 84.59 5.81 -44.79
CA GLY A 1 83.78 5.15 -43.86
C GLY A 1 84.62 4.51 -42.76
N LYS A 2 84.45 4.91 -41.49
CA LYS A 2 84.96 4.17 -40.35
C LYS A 2 84.02 2.99 -40.08
N TYR A 3 84.51 1.79 -40.42
CA TYR A 3 83.82 0.57 -40.12
C TYR A 3 84.13 0.16 -38.68
N LEU A 4 83.18 -0.29 -37.95
CA LEU A 4 83.33 -0.96 -36.68
C LEU A 4 83.88 -2.35 -37.00
N SER A 5 85.22 -2.50 -36.87
CA SER A 5 86.01 -3.62 -37.38
C SER A 5 85.60 -5.04 -36.92
N LYS A 6 84.94 -5.18 -35.79
CA LYS A 6 84.42 -6.44 -35.25
C LYS A 6 83.11 -6.92 -35.89
N GLU A 7 82.18 -6.01 -36.16
CA GLU A 7 80.88 -6.36 -36.76
C GLU A 7 81.05 -6.71 -38.23
N PHE A 8 81.96 -6.04 -38.91
CA PHE A 8 82.25 -6.30 -40.30
C PHE A 8 83.00 -7.60 -40.57
N SER A 9 83.89 -8.07 -39.63
CA SER A 9 84.52 -9.36 -39.75
C SER A 9 83.56 -10.52 -39.60
N LEU A 10 82.57 -10.40 -38.64
CA LEU A 10 81.56 -11.40 -38.45
C LEU A 10 80.58 -11.47 -39.66
N PHE A 11 80.32 -10.33 -40.29
CA PHE A 11 79.49 -10.25 -41.49
C PHE A 11 80.17 -10.93 -42.68
N ASN A 12 81.43 -10.69 -42.91
CA ASN A 12 82.22 -11.37 -43.97
C ASN A 12 82.29 -12.87 -43.81
N GLU A 13 82.39 -13.34 -42.58
CA GLU A 13 82.51 -14.79 -42.29
C GLU A 13 81.19 -15.57 -42.56
N VAL A 14 80.05 -14.92 -42.37
CA VAL A 14 78.74 -15.59 -42.48
C VAL A 14 77.99 -15.14 -43.76
N ALA A 15 78.27 -13.97 -44.33
CA ALA A 15 77.51 -13.43 -45.46
C ALA A 15 78.01 -14.00 -46.82
N GLU A 16 79.18 -14.61 -46.87
CA GLU A 16 79.66 -15.27 -48.10
C GLU A 16 78.72 -16.36 -48.60
N GLU A 17 77.92 -16.98 -47.71
CA GLU A 17 76.95 -18.01 -48.10
C GLU A 17 75.50 -17.46 -48.30
N LYS A 18 75.07 -16.38 -47.67
CA LYS A 18 73.66 -15.97 -47.63
C LYS A 18 73.35 -14.50 -47.90
N ASN A 19 74.31 -13.61 -48.08
CA ASN A 19 74.14 -12.15 -48.24
C ASN A 19 73.33 -11.42 -47.09
N ASN A 20 73.00 -12.14 -46.02
CA ASN A 20 72.33 -11.59 -44.81
C ASN A 20 72.84 -12.26 -43.52
N LEU A 21 72.86 -11.52 -42.45
CA LEU A 21 73.25 -11.98 -41.13
C LEU A 21 72.39 -11.37 -40.06
N THR A 22 71.88 -12.14 -39.08
CA THR A 22 71.24 -11.65 -37.89
C THR A 22 72.14 -11.92 -36.67
N PHE A 23 72.48 -10.83 -35.97
CA PHE A 23 73.31 -10.95 -34.75
C PHE A 23 72.74 -9.99 -33.67
N ASN A 24 72.50 -10.58 -32.51
CA ASN A 24 71.84 -9.81 -31.38
C ASN A 24 70.63 -9.01 -31.75
N SER A 25 69.69 -9.56 -32.52
CA SER A 25 68.46 -8.92 -33.01
C SER A 25 68.72 -7.76 -33.97
N VAL A 26 69.88 -7.67 -34.54
CA VAL A 26 70.25 -6.71 -35.60
C VAL A 26 70.46 -7.45 -36.90
N HIS A 27 69.74 -7.04 -37.93
CA HIS A 27 69.91 -7.57 -39.27
C HIS A 27 70.96 -6.76 -40.03
N TYR A 28 71.76 -7.47 -40.78
CA TYR A 28 72.79 -6.94 -41.67
C TYR A 28 72.59 -7.54 -43.06
N ASP A 29 72.20 -6.71 -44.04
CA ASP A 29 72.07 -7.13 -45.45
C ASP A 29 73.21 -6.55 -46.27
N LEU A 30 73.92 -7.44 -47.04
CA LEU A 30 74.97 -7.02 -47.92
C LEU A 30 74.42 -6.84 -49.33
N TYR A 31 74.61 -5.70 -49.86
CA TYR A 31 74.34 -5.37 -51.27
C TYR A 31 75.69 -5.11 -51.97
N THR A 32 76.05 -5.96 -52.90
CA THR A 32 77.31 -5.88 -53.68
C THR A 32 77.07 -5.36 -55.06
N ASN A 33 77.85 -4.35 -55.46
CA ASN A 33 77.91 -3.81 -56.82
C ASN A 33 79.37 -3.81 -57.30
N ILE A 34 79.59 -3.66 -58.60
CA ILE A 34 80.93 -3.74 -59.24
C ILE A 34 81.91 -2.77 -58.58
N ASN A 35 81.48 -1.65 -58.04
CA ASN A 35 82.34 -0.60 -57.51
C ASN A 35 82.25 -0.40 -55.99
N TYR A 36 81.29 -1.01 -55.27
CA TYR A 36 81.11 -0.81 -53.84
C TYR A 36 80.20 -1.89 -53.21
N ASN A 37 80.41 -2.14 -51.92
CA ASN A 37 79.58 -2.98 -51.09
C ASN A 37 78.83 -2.09 -50.05
N ILE A 38 77.51 -2.25 -49.95
CA ILE A 38 76.67 -1.53 -48.99
C ILE A 38 76.18 -2.55 -47.99
N VAL A 39 76.43 -2.30 -46.71
CA VAL A 39 75.80 -3.09 -45.61
C VAL A 39 74.70 -2.21 -44.98
N ILE A 40 73.49 -2.69 -45.02
CA ILE A 40 72.36 -2.05 -44.36
C ILE A 40 72.21 -2.77 -43.01
N ARG A 41 72.25 -1.99 -41.94
CA ARG A 41 71.98 -2.42 -40.57
C ARG A 41 70.68 -1.93 -40.15
N TYR A 42 69.77 -2.80 -39.67
CA TYR A 42 68.49 -2.42 -39.08
C TYR A 42 68.14 -3.38 -37.93
N ASN A 43 67.40 -2.89 -36.94
CA ASN A 43 66.97 -3.70 -35.81
C ASN A 43 65.74 -4.53 -36.23
N GLU A 44 65.75 -5.81 -35.82
CA GLU A 44 64.60 -6.70 -36.04
C GLU A 44 63.36 -6.20 -35.33
N ILE A 45 63.56 -5.57 -34.18
CA ILE A 45 62.48 -4.93 -33.42
C ILE A 45 62.54 -3.43 -33.64
N PRO A 46 61.44 -2.81 -34.09
CA PRO A 46 61.37 -1.36 -34.23
C PRO A 46 61.67 -0.61 -32.94
N GLU A 47 62.62 0.34 -32.98
CA GLU A 47 62.96 1.21 -31.86
C GLU A 47 62.38 2.61 -32.07
N PHE A 48 62.02 3.28 -31.00
CA PHE A 48 61.56 4.68 -31.09
C PHE A 48 62.75 5.64 -31.31
N SER A 49 62.65 6.54 -32.25
CA SER A 49 63.65 7.60 -32.49
C SER A 49 63.70 8.66 -31.38
N ASN A 50 62.67 8.72 -30.55
CA ASN A 50 62.58 9.66 -29.43
C ASN A 50 63.39 9.15 -28.25
N HIS A 51 64.30 10.01 -27.71
CA HIS A 51 65.19 9.68 -26.60
C HIS A 51 64.47 9.13 -25.36
N TYR A 52 63.27 9.65 -25.01
CA TYR A 52 62.49 9.21 -23.86
C TYR A 52 61.84 7.81 -24.02
N LEU A 53 61.60 7.41 -25.27
CA LEU A 53 60.94 6.14 -25.59
C LEU A 53 61.93 5.06 -26.05
N ARG A 54 63.21 5.36 -26.17
CA ARG A 54 64.23 4.46 -26.72
C ARG A 54 64.39 3.15 -25.93
N ASN A 55 64.13 3.23 -24.63
CA ASN A 55 64.23 2.05 -23.75
C ASN A 55 62.91 1.24 -23.67
N VAL A 56 61.86 1.69 -24.36
CA VAL A 56 60.59 1.00 -24.39
C VAL A 56 60.49 0.17 -25.66
N SER A 57 60.33 -1.15 -25.51
CA SER A 57 60.09 -2.04 -26.64
C SER A 57 58.76 -1.67 -27.33
N TYR A 58 58.80 -1.53 -28.65
CA TYR A 58 57.60 -1.23 -29.47
C TYR A 58 56.49 -2.26 -29.20
N ASN A 59 56.80 -3.53 -29.10
CA ASN A 59 55.84 -4.60 -28.81
C ASN A 59 55.19 -4.42 -27.44
N MET A 60 55.94 -4.04 -26.41
CA MET A 60 55.40 -3.76 -25.07
C MET A 60 54.43 -2.56 -25.10
N LEU A 61 54.77 -1.48 -25.82
CA LEU A 61 53.91 -0.33 -25.93
C LEU A 61 52.60 -0.66 -26.64
N THR A 62 52.66 -1.45 -27.73
CA THR A 62 51.43 -1.88 -28.45
C THR A 62 50.54 -2.76 -27.56
N PHE A 63 51.14 -3.68 -26.76
CA PHE A 63 50.38 -4.47 -25.76
C PHE A 63 49.70 -3.59 -24.71
N TYR A 64 50.41 -2.57 -24.19
CA TYR A 64 49.77 -1.64 -23.21
C TYR A 64 48.65 -0.81 -23.83
N ILE A 65 48.82 -0.27 -25.03
CA ILE A 65 47.79 0.48 -25.74
C ILE A 65 46.55 -0.41 -25.99
N LEU A 66 46.77 -1.64 -26.46
CA LEU A 66 45.68 -2.59 -26.69
C LEU A 66 44.97 -2.98 -25.38
N GLY A 67 45.73 -3.23 -24.30
CA GLY A 67 45.22 -3.55 -22.98
C GLY A 67 44.40 -2.38 -22.39
N ILE A 68 44.87 -1.15 -22.51
CA ILE A 68 44.14 0.03 -22.07
C ILE A 68 42.88 0.23 -22.93
N GLY A 69 42.96 0.10 -24.24
CA GLY A 69 41.85 0.23 -25.17
C GLY A 69 40.72 -0.80 -24.88
N THR A 70 41.10 -2.08 -24.67
CA THR A 70 40.16 -3.13 -24.29
C THR A 70 39.55 -2.87 -22.93
N SER A 71 40.35 -2.44 -21.93
CA SER A 71 39.84 -2.11 -20.59
C SER A 71 38.82 -0.95 -20.64
N ILE A 72 39.13 0.10 -21.38
CA ILE A 72 38.18 1.24 -21.58
C ILE A 72 36.90 0.75 -22.26
N SER A 73 37.01 -0.08 -23.30
CA SER A 73 35.84 -0.63 -24.00
C SER A 73 34.95 -1.46 -23.06
N ILE A 74 35.55 -2.31 -22.22
CA ILE A 74 34.82 -3.11 -21.22
C ILE A 74 34.12 -2.20 -20.20
N VAL A 75 34.80 -1.16 -19.67
CA VAL A 75 34.21 -0.21 -18.73
C VAL A 75 33.02 0.53 -19.35
N VAL A 76 33.14 0.99 -20.60
CA VAL A 76 32.05 1.65 -21.33
C VAL A 76 30.86 0.69 -21.55
N ALA A 77 31.14 -0.55 -21.93
CA ALA A 77 30.08 -1.56 -22.10
C ALA A 77 29.36 -1.86 -20.79
N LEU A 78 30.10 -2.05 -19.69
CA LEU A 78 29.56 -2.30 -18.35
C LEU A 78 28.72 -1.11 -17.84
N THR A 79 29.19 0.12 -18.03
CA THR A 79 28.43 1.30 -17.58
C THR A 79 27.13 1.48 -18.35
N ARG A 80 27.13 1.19 -19.67
CA ARG A 80 25.91 1.18 -20.48
C ARG A 80 24.94 0.09 -20.01
N PHE A 81 25.42 -1.10 -19.79
CA PHE A 81 24.63 -2.25 -19.31
C PHE A 81 24.00 -1.98 -17.94
N VAL A 82 24.76 -1.48 -16.98
CA VAL A 82 24.26 -1.13 -15.65
C VAL A 82 23.21 -0.03 -15.73
N LYS A 83 23.39 0.97 -16.58
CA LYS A 83 22.42 2.03 -16.81
C LYS A 83 21.11 1.49 -17.40
N GLU A 84 21.18 0.57 -18.36
CA GLU A 84 19.99 -0.04 -18.96
C GLU A 84 19.21 -0.90 -17.95
N ILE A 85 19.91 -1.71 -17.16
CA ILE A 85 19.29 -2.47 -16.06
C ILE A 85 18.60 -1.52 -15.06
N SER A 86 19.29 -0.45 -14.64
CA SER A 86 18.74 0.52 -13.69
C SER A 86 17.44 1.19 -14.21
N LEU A 87 17.38 1.51 -15.50
CA LEU A 87 16.19 2.05 -16.13
C LEU A 87 15.03 1.05 -16.12
N ASN A 88 15.29 -0.22 -16.45
CA ASN A 88 14.28 -1.27 -16.42
C ASN A 88 13.73 -1.51 -15.01
N PHE A 89 14.57 -1.54 -13.99
CA PHE A 89 14.12 -1.63 -12.59
C PHE A 89 13.26 -0.43 -12.17
N LYS A 90 13.58 0.78 -12.65
CA LYS A 90 12.80 1.98 -12.37
C LYS A 90 11.40 1.89 -12.99
N GLU A 91 11.29 1.35 -14.20
CA GLU A 91 9.99 1.13 -14.86
C GLU A 91 9.17 0.05 -14.13
N ILE A 92 9.77 -1.07 -13.71
CA ILE A 92 9.10 -2.08 -12.89
C ILE A 92 8.53 -1.47 -11.61
N LYS A 93 9.35 -0.67 -10.89
CA LYS A 93 8.91 0.02 -9.67
C LYS A 93 7.76 0.99 -9.94
N LYS A 94 7.81 1.74 -11.04
CA LYS A 94 6.75 2.66 -11.46
C LYS A 94 5.44 1.93 -11.75
N LEU A 95 5.50 0.84 -12.54
CA LEU A 95 4.36 -0.01 -12.84
C LEU A 95 3.77 -0.64 -11.58
N ALA A 96 4.60 -1.22 -10.72
CA ALA A 96 4.14 -1.82 -9.47
C ALA A 96 3.42 -0.81 -8.56
N ASN A 97 3.89 0.45 -8.49
CA ASN A 97 3.24 1.50 -7.70
C ASN A 97 1.91 2.00 -8.29
N LYS A 98 1.69 1.84 -9.59
CA LYS A 98 0.46 2.25 -10.30
C LYS A 98 -0.57 1.14 -10.41
N MET A 99 -0.21 -0.11 -10.07
CA MET A 99 -1.10 -1.26 -10.13
C MET A 99 -2.40 -1.01 -9.35
N GLY A 100 -3.53 -1.22 -10.01
CA GLY A 100 -4.85 -1.05 -9.40
C GLY A 100 -5.37 0.40 -9.30
N ILE A 101 -4.56 1.40 -9.66
CA ILE A 101 -4.93 2.83 -9.55
C ILE A 101 -5.19 3.45 -10.93
N GLU A 102 -4.30 3.22 -11.89
CA GLU A 102 -4.37 3.82 -13.23
C GLU A 102 -4.44 2.75 -14.33
N VAL A 103 -5.00 3.13 -15.49
CA VAL A 103 -4.86 2.31 -16.72
C VAL A 103 -3.40 2.37 -17.15
N LEU A 104 -2.77 1.23 -17.18
CA LEU A 104 -1.41 1.11 -17.69
C LEU A 104 -1.49 1.15 -19.22
N SER A 105 -0.92 2.17 -19.86
CA SER A 105 -0.86 2.25 -21.34
C SER A 105 0.02 1.11 -21.86
N GLU A 106 -0.50 0.32 -22.80
CA GLU A 106 0.29 -0.67 -23.52
C GLU A 106 1.36 0.02 -24.36
N ASN A 107 2.62 -0.19 -24.02
CA ASN A 107 3.74 0.05 -24.91
C ASN A 107 4.12 -1.28 -25.57
N GLU A 108 4.21 -1.30 -26.88
CA GLU A 108 4.52 -2.52 -27.65
C GLU A 108 5.89 -3.13 -27.30
N ASN A 109 6.84 -2.32 -26.77
CA ASN A 109 8.16 -2.80 -26.32
C ASN A 109 8.53 -2.15 -24.99
N TYR A 110 8.43 -2.89 -23.91
CA TYR A 110 8.77 -2.41 -22.56
C TYR A 110 10.29 -2.40 -22.30
N SER A 111 11.04 -3.35 -22.87
CA SER A 111 12.48 -3.48 -22.67
C SER A 111 13.15 -4.17 -23.87
N LYS A 112 14.44 -3.86 -24.09
CA LYS A 112 15.29 -4.58 -25.06
C LYS A 112 15.80 -5.91 -24.51
N ILE A 113 15.71 -6.10 -23.21
CA ILE A 113 16.12 -7.34 -22.52
C ILE A 113 14.87 -8.19 -22.37
N ILE A 114 14.88 -9.39 -22.97
CA ILE A 114 13.71 -10.28 -23.09
C ILE A 114 13.11 -10.62 -21.71
N GLU A 115 13.95 -10.88 -20.72
CA GLU A 115 13.53 -11.21 -19.35
C GLU A 115 12.79 -10.05 -18.67
N PHE A 116 13.22 -8.82 -18.90
CA PHE A 116 12.52 -7.63 -18.39
C PHE A 116 11.23 -7.35 -19.15
N ASP A 117 11.19 -7.59 -20.45
CA ASP A 117 9.98 -7.42 -21.26
C ASP A 117 8.87 -8.38 -20.79
N ASP A 118 9.20 -9.64 -20.55
CA ASP A 118 8.25 -10.64 -20.03
C ASP A 118 7.70 -10.29 -18.64
N ILE A 119 8.58 -9.82 -17.74
CA ILE A 119 8.17 -9.35 -16.42
C ILE A 119 7.24 -8.15 -16.53
N LEU A 120 7.58 -7.15 -17.35
CA LEU A 120 6.79 -5.95 -17.52
C LEU A 120 5.41 -6.25 -18.15
N ARG A 121 5.34 -7.13 -19.14
CA ARG A 121 4.07 -7.63 -19.72
C ARG A 121 3.22 -8.36 -18.69
N THR A 122 3.84 -9.24 -17.91
CA THR A 122 3.14 -9.97 -16.84
C THR A 122 2.58 -9.01 -15.78
N LEU A 123 3.36 -8.02 -15.38
CA LEU A 123 2.93 -6.98 -14.44
C LEU A 123 1.77 -6.16 -15.01
N HIS A 124 1.82 -5.81 -16.30
CA HIS A 124 0.75 -5.09 -16.96
C HIS A 124 -0.57 -5.90 -16.95
N ILE A 125 -0.53 -7.13 -17.43
CA ILE A 125 -1.71 -8.02 -17.43
C ILE A 125 -2.28 -8.22 -16.03
N LYS A 126 -1.42 -8.42 -15.02
CA LYS A 126 -1.85 -8.57 -13.62
C LYS A 126 -2.42 -7.27 -13.05
N GLY A 127 -1.85 -6.13 -13.42
CA GLY A 127 -2.33 -4.81 -13.05
C GLY A 127 -3.74 -4.52 -13.58
N ASP A 128 -3.99 -4.80 -14.84
CA ASP A 128 -5.30 -4.64 -15.47
C ASP A 128 -6.34 -5.61 -14.91
N ASN A 129 -5.95 -6.87 -14.66
CA ASN A 129 -6.82 -7.84 -13.99
C ASN A 129 -7.17 -7.37 -12.57
N LEU A 130 -6.20 -6.87 -11.81
CA LEU A 130 -6.44 -6.32 -10.46
C LEU A 130 -7.40 -5.14 -10.52
N LYS A 131 -7.19 -4.22 -11.46
CA LYS A 131 -8.05 -3.07 -11.66
C LYS A 131 -9.49 -3.49 -11.98
N SER A 132 -9.67 -4.41 -12.95
CA SER A 132 -10.98 -4.91 -13.31
C SER A 132 -11.71 -5.60 -12.15
N LEU A 133 -10.99 -6.32 -11.28
CA LEU A 133 -11.54 -6.92 -10.07
C LEU A 133 -11.98 -5.84 -9.06
N ILE A 134 -11.18 -4.79 -8.87
CA ILE A 134 -11.54 -3.67 -7.98
C ILE A 134 -12.78 -2.94 -8.50
N GLU A 135 -12.82 -2.62 -9.80
CA GLU A 135 -13.98 -1.97 -10.44
C GLU A 135 -15.25 -2.82 -10.30
N ARG A 136 -15.11 -4.15 -10.51
CA ARG A 136 -16.23 -5.08 -10.33
C ARG A 136 -16.71 -5.12 -8.88
N GLU A 137 -15.80 -5.16 -7.90
CA GLU A 137 -16.17 -5.14 -6.48
C GLU A 137 -16.90 -3.83 -6.11
N ILE A 138 -16.46 -2.71 -6.66
CA ILE A 138 -17.12 -1.41 -6.45
C ILE A 138 -18.53 -1.44 -7.03
N LEU A 139 -18.70 -1.91 -8.27
CA LEU A 139 -20.01 -2.02 -8.92
C LEU A 139 -20.95 -2.97 -8.17
N GLU A 140 -20.48 -4.12 -7.73
CA GLU A 140 -21.27 -5.07 -6.94
C GLU A 140 -21.74 -4.45 -5.61
N LYS A 141 -20.88 -3.66 -4.94
CA LYS A 141 -21.25 -2.93 -3.72
C LYS A 141 -22.29 -1.82 -3.99
N GLN A 142 -22.13 -1.09 -5.10
CA GLN A 142 -23.09 -0.04 -5.50
C GLN A 142 -24.46 -0.66 -5.86
N ASP A 143 -24.48 -1.76 -6.59
CA ASP A 143 -25.69 -2.47 -6.97
C ASP A 143 -26.42 -3.02 -5.72
N LEU A 144 -25.69 -3.65 -4.80
CA LEU A 144 -26.24 -4.10 -3.53
C LEU A 144 -26.86 -2.94 -2.72
N SER A 145 -26.18 -1.79 -2.69
CA SER A 145 -26.70 -0.61 -2.02
C SER A 145 -27.98 -0.10 -2.65
N PHE A 146 -28.04 -0.05 -3.99
CA PHE A 146 -29.22 0.35 -4.72
C PHE A 146 -30.41 -0.60 -4.46
N GLN A 147 -30.16 -1.92 -4.53
CA GLN A 147 -31.20 -2.94 -4.25
C GLN A 147 -31.75 -2.81 -2.82
N ILE A 148 -30.87 -2.58 -1.81
CA ILE A 148 -31.30 -2.38 -0.43
C ILE A 148 -32.08 -1.06 -0.26
N ALA A 149 -31.68 0.00 -0.95
CA ALA A 149 -32.41 1.27 -0.91
C ALA A 149 -33.81 1.13 -1.53
N ALA A 150 -33.94 0.43 -2.67
CA ALA A 150 -35.23 0.14 -3.29
C ALA A 150 -36.12 -0.74 -2.39
N LEU A 151 -35.56 -1.82 -1.85
CA LEU A 151 -36.26 -2.70 -0.90
C LEU A 151 -36.71 -1.94 0.35
N SER A 152 -35.94 -0.91 0.76
CA SER A 152 -36.25 -0.09 1.91
C SER A 152 -37.54 0.72 1.70
N HIS A 153 -37.67 1.32 0.53
CA HIS A 153 -38.88 2.04 0.18
C HIS A 153 -40.10 1.10 0.18
N ASP A 154 -39.95 -0.07 -0.42
CA ASP A 154 -41.03 -1.05 -0.59
C ASP A 154 -41.49 -1.68 0.76
N ILE A 155 -40.56 -1.79 1.73
CA ILE A 155 -40.87 -2.27 3.07
C ILE A 155 -41.46 -1.15 3.93
N LYS A 156 -41.03 0.09 3.80
CA LYS A 156 -41.52 1.22 4.59
C LYS A 156 -43.01 1.43 4.41
N THR A 157 -43.52 1.26 3.20
CA THR A 157 -44.93 1.42 2.86
C THR A 157 -45.86 0.49 3.66
N PRO A 158 -45.70 -0.85 3.62
CA PRO A 158 -46.54 -1.76 4.40
C PRO A 158 -46.37 -1.59 5.91
N LEU A 159 -45.18 -1.22 6.40
CA LEU A 159 -44.96 -0.92 7.81
C LEU A 159 -45.74 0.31 8.27
N THR A 160 -45.77 1.38 7.46
CA THR A 160 -46.55 2.57 7.75
C THR A 160 -48.03 2.24 7.84
N VAL A 161 -48.54 1.39 6.93
CA VAL A 161 -49.94 0.93 6.97
C VAL A 161 -50.22 0.09 8.21
N LEU A 162 -49.31 -0.84 8.59
CA LEU A 162 -49.47 -1.62 9.83
C LEU A 162 -49.50 -0.74 11.06
N LYS A 163 -48.59 0.25 11.12
CA LYS A 163 -48.56 1.20 12.26
C LYS A 163 -49.82 2.05 12.34
N GLY A 164 -50.29 2.58 11.22
CA GLY A 164 -51.56 3.32 11.17
C GLY A 164 -52.74 2.46 11.59
N ASN A 165 -52.82 1.20 11.19
CA ASN A 165 -53.88 0.29 11.65
C ASN A 165 -53.80 -0.02 13.15
N LEU A 166 -52.61 -0.12 13.73
CA LEU A 166 -52.44 -0.29 15.17
C LEU A 166 -52.87 0.97 15.93
N GLU A 167 -52.49 2.15 15.45
CA GLU A 167 -52.94 3.44 16.03
C GLU A 167 -54.45 3.57 15.99
N LEU A 168 -55.10 3.15 14.88
CA LEU A 168 -56.59 3.14 14.80
C LEU A 168 -57.20 2.14 15.75
N LEU A 169 -56.59 0.95 15.96
CA LEU A 169 -57.06 -0.04 16.93
C LEU A 169 -56.94 0.48 18.37
N GLU A 170 -55.90 1.23 18.71
CA GLU A 170 -55.72 1.86 20.03
C GLU A 170 -56.81 2.85 20.36
N LEU A 171 -57.47 3.46 19.36
CA LEU A 171 -58.61 4.36 19.53
C LEU A 171 -59.94 3.63 19.80
N THR A 172 -59.97 2.30 19.69
CA THR A 172 -61.15 1.50 19.97
C THR A 172 -61.21 1.00 21.41
N THR A 173 -62.35 0.45 21.83
CA THR A 173 -62.45 -0.18 23.16
C THR A 173 -61.73 -1.53 23.17
N LEU A 174 -60.62 -1.61 23.86
CA LEU A 174 -59.79 -2.80 23.93
C LEU A 174 -59.96 -3.52 25.27
N ASN A 175 -59.85 -4.82 25.26
CA ASN A 175 -59.68 -5.57 26.50
C ASN A 175 -58.17 -5.69 26.85
N LYS A 176 -57.87 -6.03 28.12
CA LYS A 176 -56.49 -6.07 28.64
C LYS A 176 -55.53 -6.98 27.85
N ASN A 177 -56.03 -8.04 27.25
CA ASN A 177 -55.20 -8.91 26.40
C ASN A 177 -54.89 -8.27 25.04
N GLN A 178 -55.87 -7.58 24.47
CA GLN A 178 -55.71 -6.83 23.19
C GLN A 178 -54.71 -5.68 23.32
N GLU A 179 -54.77 -4.92 24.43
CA GLU A 179 -53.78 -3.89 24.74
C GLU A 179 -52.36 -4.50 24.78
N GLY A 180 -52.18 -5.66 25.44
CA GLY A 180 -50.91 -6.35 25.48
C GLY A 180 -50.41 -6.80 24.11
N TYR A 181 -51.28 -7.23 23.21
CA TYR A 181 -50.93 -7.60 21.84
C TYR A 181 -50.51 -6.40 21.02
N ILE A 182 -51.21 -5.27 21.13
CA ILE A 182 -50.86 -4.03 20.42
C ILE A 182 -49.50 -3.51 20.86
N VAL A 183 -49.22 -3.48 22.16
CA VAL A 183 -47.90 -3.08 22.68
C VAL A 183 -46.81 -4.00 22.11
N SER A 184 -47.07 -5.33 22.08
CA SER A 184 -46.09 -6.31 21.50
C SER A 184 -45.89 -6.08 20.01
N MET A 185 -46.95 -5.80 19.23
CA MET A 185 -46.86 -5.51 17.80
C MET A 185 -46.13 -4.21 17.53
N ASN A 186 -46.42 -3.13 18.25
CA ASN A 186 -45.72 -1.85 18.15
C ASN A 186 -44.20 -2.00 18.44
N ASN A 187 -43.84 -2.76 19.49
CA ASN A 187 -42.48 -3.06 19.81
C ASN A 187 -41.80 -3.84 18.68
N SER A 188 -42.49 -4.81 18.08
CA SER A 188 -41.93 -5.64 16.98
C SER A 188 -41.71 -4.79 15.71
N ILE A 189 -42.66 -3.87 15.38
CA ILE A 189 -42.48 -2.95 14.27
C ILE A 189 -41.33 -2.00 14.51
N SER A 190 -41.22 -1.41 15.71
CA SER A 190 -40.11 -0.52 16.06
C SER A 190 -38.74 -1.21 15.97
N VAL A 191 -38.65 -2.47 16.41
CA VAL A 191 -37.47 -3.32 16.27
C VAL A 191 -37.12 -3.52 14.80
N PHE A 192 -38.10 -3.84 13.96
CA PHE A 192 -37.89 -4.06 12.53
C PHE A 192 -37.45 -2.78 11.81
N GLU A 193 -38.08 -1.62 12.11
CA GLU A 193 -37.67 -0.31 11.58
C GLU A 193 -36.21 0.01 11.92
N GLY A 194 -35.82 -0.21 13.18
CA GLY A 194 -34.45 0.01 13.64
C GLY A 194 -33.42 -0.88 12.91
N TYR A 195 -33.76 -2.17 12.71
CA TYR A 195 -32.95 -3.10 11.92
C TYR A 195 -32.74 -2.59 10.50
N PHE A 196 -33.83 -2.22 9.85
CA PHE A 196 -33.83 -1.84 8.46
C PHE A 196 -33.05 -0.54 8.24
N ASN A 197 -33.26 0.47 9.09
CA ASN A 197 -32.55 1.74 9.06
C ASN A 197 -31.01 1.53 9.28
N SER A 198 -30.64 0.59 10.14
CA SER A 198 -29.23 0.25 10.36
C SER A 198 -28.60 -0.41 9.13
N LEU A 199 -29.34 -1.28 8.45
CA LEU A 199 -28.88 -1.94 7.22
C LEU A 199 -28.72 -0.95 6.07
N ILE A 200 -29.70 -0.06 5.87
CA ILE A 200 -29.63 1.03 4.88
C ILE A 200 -28.38 1.87 5.10
N SER A 201 -28.15 2.26 6.33
CA SER A 201 -27.01 3.11 6.66
C SER A 201 -25.68 2.42 6.46
N TYR A 202 -25.61 1.12 6.76
CA TYR A 202 -24.43 0.32 6.47
C TYR A 202 -24.12 0.25 4.96
N THR A 203 -25.13 -0.03 4.14
CA THR A 203 -24.96 -0.12 2.68
C THR A 203 -24.67 1.24 2.05
N ARG A 204 -25.33 2.32 2.50
CA ARG A 204 -25.02 3.68 2.07
C ARG A 204 -23.56 4.05 2.39
N MET A 205 -23.10 3.77 3.60
CA MET A 205 -21.69 3.96 3.99
C MET A 205 -20.75 3.20 3.06
N LEU A 206 -21.10 1.99 2.57
CA LEU A 206 -20.24 1.22 1.65
C LEU A 206 -20.16 1.82 0.24
N SER A 207 -21.27 2.37 -0.28
CA SER A 207 -21.42 2.79 -1.68
C SER A 207 -21.11 4.27 -1.95
N GLU A 208 -21.30 5.15 -0.97
CA GLU A 208 -21.08 6.57 -1.15
C GLU A 208 -19.58 6.90 -1.16
N ASP A 209 -19.20 7.79 -2.09
CA ASP A 209 -17.88 8.41 -2.07
C ASP A 209 -17.71 9.27 -0.81
N ARG A 210 -16.49 9.32 -0.31
CA ARG A 210 -16.16 9.99 0.95
C ARG A 210 -16.47 11.48 0.87
N SER A 211 -17.34 11.96 1.76
CA SER A 211 -17.45 13.39 2.06
C SER A 211 -16.32 13.83 3.01
N VAL A 212 -15.06 13.76 2.53
CA VAL A 212 -13.91 14.14 3.35
C VAL A 212 -13.87 15.64 3.57
N LYS A 213 -14.00 16.08 4.83
CA LYS A 213 -13.94 17.47 5.26
C LYS A 213 -12.93 17.64 6.39
N LEU A 214 -12.52 18.88 6.64
CA LEU A 214 -11.75 19.21 7.82
C LEU A 214 -12.66 19.15 9.05
N ILE A 215 -12.33 18.27 9.99
CA ILE A 215 -13.06 18.04 11.23
C ILE A 215 -12.27 18.70 12.37
N LEU A 216 -12.93 19.54 13.15
CA LEU A 216 -12.38 20.08 14.38
C LEU A 216 -12.65 19.08 15.52
N VAL A 217 -11.61 18.69 16.26
CA VAL A 217 -11.72 17.69 17.32
C VAL A 217 -12.72 18.10 18.39
N GLU A 218 -12.68 19.36 18.83
CA GLU A 218 -13.63 19.89 19.85
C GLU A 218 -15.07 19.82 19.38
N LYS A 219 -15.34 20.18 18.11
CA LYS A 219 -16.67 20.11 17.53
C LYS A 219 -17.17 18.67 17.47
N LEU A 220 -16.34 17.73 16.99
CA LEU A 220 -16.68 16.31 16.95
C LEU A 220 -17.05 15.77 18.33
N LEU A 221 -16.28 16.12 19.36
CA LEU A 221 -16.54 15.68 20.73
C LEU A 221 -17.81 16.29 21.32
N SER A 222 -18.09 17.57 21.03
CA SER A 222 -19.32 18.22 21.48
C SER A 222 -20.57 17.65 20.82
N GLU A 223 -20.53 17.37 19.53
CA GLU A 223 -21.62 16.72 18.79
C GLU A 223 -21.84 15.28 19.29
N LEU A 224 -20.76 14.52 19.51
CA LEU A 224 -20.85 13.18 20.07
C LEU A 224 -21.48 13.18 21.47
N HIS A 225 -21.07 14.11 22.33
CA HIS A 225 -21.63 14.25 23.66
C HIS A 225 -23.13 14.58 23.60
N PHE A 226 -23.52 15.53 22.76
CA PHE A 226 -24.90 15.89 22.56
C PHE A 226 -25.79 14.71 22.10
N GLU A 227 -25.30 13.88 21.15
CA GLU A 227 -26.03 12.71 20.66
C GLU A 227 -26.30 11.65 21.74
N VAL A 228 -25.41 11.51 22.74
CA VAL A 228 -25.51 10.44 23.73
C VAL A 228 -25.96 10.94 25.11
N ASP A 229 -26.07 12.24 25.33
CA ASP A 229 -26.35 12.85 26.63
C ASP A 229 -27.63 12.31 27.29
N ASP A 230 -28.73 12.23 26.53
CA ASP A 230 -29.98 11.65 27.03
C ASP A 230 -29.81 10.19 27.47
N LEU A 231 -29.06 9.37 26.71
CA LEU A 231 -28.80 7.97 27.04
C LEU A 231 -27.92 7.82 28.30
N LEU A 232 -26.94 8.70 28.45
CA LEU A 232 -26.04 8.72 29.60
C LEU A 232 -26.82 9.09 30.88
N ASN A 233 -27.66 10.13 30.82
CA ASN A 233 -28.44 10.62 31.93
C ASN A 233 -29.52 9.63 32.37
N ILE A 234 -30.28 9.06 31.44
CA ILE A 234 -31.35 8.05 31.73
C ILE A 234 -30.72 6.81 32.42
N ASN A 235 -29.52 6.45 32.06
CA ASN A 235 -28.86 5.25 32.60
C ASN A 235 -27.94 5.54 33.80
N ASN A 236 -27.80 6.77 34.28
CA ASN A 236 -26.95 7.22 35.36
C ASN A 236 -25.48 6.75 35.14
N ILE A 237 -24.88 7.12 34.02
CA ILE A 237 -23.54 6.70 33.63
C ILE A 237 -22.52 7.79 33.95
N GLU A 238 -21.45 7.45 34.68
CA GLU A 238 -20.27 8.29 34.81
C GLU A 238 -19.53 8.31 33.49
N PHE A 239 -19.61 9.42 32.76
CA PHE A 239 -19.02 9.60 31.45
C PHE A 239 -17.84 10.58 31.51
N SER A 240 -16.72 10.18 30.90
CA SER A 240 -15.54 11.06 30.83
C SER A 240 -14.90 11.01 29.44
N ILE A 241 -14.34 12.14 29.02
CA ILE A 241 -13.60 12.25 27.76
C ILE A 241 -12.15 12.67 28.10
N CYS A 242 -11.19 11.83 27.69
CA CYS A 242 -9.77 12.08 27.85
C CYS A 242 -9.14 12.36 26.47
N ASN A 243 -9.03 13.64 26.11
CA ASN A 243 -8.38 14.04 24.86
C ASN A 243 -6.88 14.18 25.05
N ARG A 244 -6.09 13.30 24.42
CA ARG A 244 -4.60 13.30 24.41
C ARG A 244 -4.05 13.62 23.03
N LEU A 245 -4.86 14.15 22.11
CA LEU A 245 -4.41 14.55 20.79
C LEU A 245 -3.61 15.85 20.88
N ILE A 246 -2.52 15.92 20.11
CA ILE A 246 -1.75 17.17 19.91
C ILE A 246 -2.41 17.99 18.79
N ILE A 247 -3.01 17.30 17.80
CA ILE A 247 -3.71 17.94 16.68
C ILE A 247 -5.09 18.45 17.11
N THR A 248 -5.49 19.59 16.56
CA THR A 248 -6.82 20.20 16.80
C THR A 248 -7.82 19.87 15.70
N SER A 249 -7.35 19.36 14.55
CA SER A 249 -8.17 19.03 13.39
C SER A 249 -7.55 17.93 12.56
N PHE A 250 -8.38 17.21 11.82
CA PHE A 250 -7.98 16.17 10.85
C PHE A 250 -9.01 16.09 9.71
N TYR A 251 -8.68 15.35 8.65
CA TYR A 251 -9.60 15.14 7.53
C TYR A 251 -10.37 13.83 7.70
N GLY A 252 -11.69 13.86 7.45
CA GLY A 252 -12.53 12.68 7.55
C GLY A 252 -13.96 12.93 7.12
N ASP A 253 -14.78 11.89 7.24
CA ASP A 253 -16.24 11.94 7.07
C ASP A 253 -16.87 12.07 8.47
N GLU A 254 -17.21 13.32 8.85
CA GLU A 254 -17.69 13.70 10.18
C GLU A 254 -18.95 12.92 10.56
N GLU A 255 -19.93 12.85 9.65
CA GLU A 255 -21.23 12.20 9.91
C GLU A 255 -21.05 10.69 10.21
N ASN A 256 -20.29 9.99 9.35
CA ASN A 256 -20.04 8.57 9.56
C ASN A 256 -19.16 8.28 10.79
N LEU A 257 -18.23 9.18 11.14
CA LEU A 257 -17.40 9.05 12.35
C LEU A 257 -18.24 9.23 13.62
N ILE A 258 -19.07 10.27 13.70
CA ILE A 258 -19.98 10.48 14.84
C ILE A 258 -20.86 9.25 15.02
N ARG A 259 -21.48 8.78 13.95
CA ARG A 259 -22.33 7.60 13.97
C ARG A 259 -21.59 6.33 14.37
N ALA A 260 -20.32 6.15 13.96
CA ALA A 260 -19.50 5.02 14.37
C ALA A 260 -19.21 5.07 15.88
N LEU A 261 -18.85 6.25 16.38
CA LEU A 261 -18.60 6.46 17.81
C LEU A 261 -19.86 6.27 18.64
N SER A 262 -21.00 6.80 18.19
CA SER A 262 -22.32 6.60 18.82
C SER A 262 -22.69 5.11 18.86
N ASN A 263 -22.44 4.33 17.80
CA ASN A 263 -22.64 2.89 17.80
C ASN A 263 -21.77 2.17 18.87
N LEU A 264 -20.52 2.60 19.05
CA LEU A 264 -19.64 2.03 20.08
C LEU A 264 -20.15 2.40 21.49
N LEU A 265 -20.61 3.65 21.69
CA LEU A 265 -21.16 4.10 22.97
C LEU A 265 -22.46 3.36 23.32
N VAL A 266 -23.37 3.20 22.37
CA VAL A 266 -24.62 2.41 22.57
C VAL A 266 -24.28 0.96 22.93
N ASN A 267 -23.28 0.36 22.27
CA ASN A 267 -22.82 -0.98 22.65
C ASN A 267 -22.23 -1.00 24.07
N ALA A 268 -21.41 -0.01 24.43
CA ALA A 268 -20.83 0.09 25.77
C ALA A 268 -21.92 0.21 26.84
N ILE A 269 -22.92 1.05 26.64
CA ILE A 269 -24.07 1.23 27.56
C ILE A 269 -24.81 -0.07 27.78
N ARG A 270 -25.02 -0.85 26.74
CA ARG A 270 -25.78 -2.11 26.81
C ARG A 270 -25.15 -3.17 27.74
N PHE A 271 -23.84 -3.29 27.70
CA PHE A 271 -23.09 -4.34 28.44
C PHE A 271 -22.56 -3.85 29.77
N MET A 272 -23.14 -2.79 30.32
CA MET A 272 -22.74 -2.22 31.60
C MET A 272 -23.26 -3.03 32.79
N PRO A 273 -22.56 -2.95 33.94
CA PRO A 273 -23.07 -3.49 35.19
C PRO A 273 -24.32 -2.74 35.66
N VAL A 274 -25.06 -3.30 36.63
CA VAL A 274 -26.26 -2.66 37.18
C VAL A 274 -25.88 -1.41 37.99
N LEU A 275 -24.74 -1.42 38.69
CA LEU A 275 -24.26 -0.35 39.57
C LEU A 275 -22.88 0.14 39.09
N ASP A 276 -22.55 1.39 39.45
CA ASP A 276 -21.27 2.03 39.15
C ASP A 276 -20.89 2.02 37.66
N LYS A 277 -21.79 2.43 36.82
CA LYS A 277 -21.63 2.46 35.37
C LYS A 277 -20.65 3.54 34.94
N LYS A 278 -19.57 3.14 34.25
CA LYS A 278 -18.51 4.06 33.79
C LYS A 278 -18.18 3.83 32.32
N ILE A 279 -18.14 4.93 31.57
CA ILE A 279 -17.63 4.99 30.19
C ILE A 279 -16.53 6.03 30.11
N GLU A 280 -15.44 5.69 29.48
CA GLU A 280 -14.34 6.59 29.16
C GLU A 280 -14.07 6.59 27.66
N VAL A 281 -14.12 7.78 27.06
CA VAL A 281 -13.70 8.00 25.67
C VAL A 281 -12.30 8.58 25.69
N ILE A 282 -11.33 7.86 25.12
CA ILE A 282 -9.91 8.25 25.11
C ILE A 282 -9.51 8.51 23.68
N LEU A 283 -9.08 9.74 23.39
CA LEU A 283 -8.48 10.10 22.13
C LEU A 283 -6.97 10.12 22.28
N SER A 284 -6.27 9.43 21.39
CA SER A 284 -4.81 9.41 21.34
C SER A 284 -4.31 9.35 19.90
N GLU A 285 -3.02 9.61 19.70
CA GLU A 285 -2.41 9.50 18.39
C GLU A 285 -1.11 8.69 18.45
N SER A 286 -0.85 7.94 17.38
CA SER A 286 0.40 7.17 17.21
C SER A 286 0.83 7.22 15.76
N GLY A 287 1.98 7.84 15.48
CA GLY A 287 2.45 8.04 14.12
C GLY A 287 1.46 8.86 13.28
N GLU A 288 0.99 8.29 12.18
CA GLU A 288 0.01 8.91 11.28
C GLU A 288 -1.46 8.54 11.61
N GLN A 289 -1.70 7.87 12.72
CA GLN A 289 -3.04 7.43 13.10
C GLN A 289 -3.57 8.18 14.31
N ILE A 290 -4.90 8.37 14.33
CA ILE A 290 -5.70 8.82 15.46
C ILE A 290 -6.48 7.61 15.96
N HIS A 291 -6.54 7.44 17.26
CA HIS A 291 -7.27 6.37 17.93
C HIS A 291 -8.37 6.97 18.80
N PHE A 292 -9.58 6.47 18.62
CA PHE A 292 -10.73 6.72 19.48
C PHE A 292 -11.02 5.41 20.22
N GLU A 293 -10.67 5.36 21.49
CA GLU A 293 -10.95 4.23 22.37
C GLU A 293 -12.20 4.52 23.18
N ILE A 294 -13.15 3.61 23.18
CA ILE A 294 -14.32 3.64 24.05
C ILE A 294 -14.19 2.44 24.98
N TRP A 295 -13.92 2.75 26.24
CA TRP A 295 -13.85 1.78 27.33
C TRP A 295 -15.09 1.85 28.21
N ASN A 296 -15.57 0.71 28.68
CA ASN A 296 -16.61 0.59 29.68
C ASN A 296 -16.23 -0.44 30.75
N ASN A 297 -16.71 -0.25 31.97
CA ASN A 297 -16.43 -1.17 33.09
C ASN A 297 -17.41 -2.35 33.16
N GLY A 298 -18.13 -2.65 32.07
CA GLY A 298 -19.10 -3.74 31.98
C GLY A 298 -18.47 -5.12 31.69
N GLU A 299 -19.27 -5.97 31.09
CA GLU A 299 -18.83 -7.33 30.72
C GLU A 299 -17.72 -7.30 29.67
N ARG A 300 -16.79 -8.23 29.77
CA ARG A 300 -15.73 -8.44 28.80
C ARG A 300 -16.29 -9.05 27.52
N PHE A 301 -15.67 -8.73 26.40
CA PHE A 301 -15.96 -9.45 25.15
C PHE A 301 -15.62 -10.93 25.31
N SER A 302 -16.49 -11.80 24.82
CA SER A 302 -16.17 -13.21 24.67
C SER A 302 -15.08 -13.44 23.61
N ASP A 303 -14.44 -14.60 23.62
CA ASP A 303 -13.47 -14.99 22.60
C ASP A 303 -14.07 -15.04 21.19
N SER A 304 -15.37 -15.33 21.09
CA SER A 304 -16.11 -15.32 19.83
C SER A 304 -16.34 -13.90 19.32
N THR A 305 -16.73 -12.95 20.20
CA THR A 305 -16.88 -11.54 19.87
C THR A 305 -15.55 -10.90 19.49
N LEU A 306 -14.45 -11.18 20.19
CA LEU A 306 -13.12 -10.70 19.83
C LEU A 306 -12.71 -11.12 18.41
N LYS A 307 -13.16 -12.30 17.94
CA LYS A 307 -12.80 -12.83 16.60
C LYS A 307 -13.79 -12.48 15.51
N LYS A 308 -15.07 -12.30 15.82
CA LYS A 308 -16.14 -12.21 14.82
C LYS A 308 -17.10 -11.04 15.05
N GLY A 309 -16.95 -10.28 16.14
CA GLY A 309 -17.88 -9.21 16.51
C GLY A 309 -18.03 -8.10 15.47
N ASP A 310 -17.03 -7.94 14.62
CA ASP A 310 -16.99 -6.99 13.51
C ASP A 310 -17.64 -7.50 12.20
N LYS A 311 -18.16 -8.75 12.21
CA LYS A 311 -18.85 -9.33 11.05
C LYS A 311 -20.32 -8.90 11.05
N LEU A 312 -20.82 -8.65 9.85
CA LEU A 312 -22.23 -8.30 9.63
C LEU A 312 -23.15 -9.40 10.17
N PHE A 313 -24.21 -9.03 10.88
CA PHE A 313 -25.20 -9.90 11.51
C PHE A 313 -24.66 -10.79 12.64
N TYR A 314 -23.45 -10.55 13.12
CA TYR A 314 -22.96 -11.27 14.28
C TYR A 314 -23.56 -10.72 15.57
N THR A 315 -24.18 -11.60 16.35
CA THR A 315 -24.69 -11.34 17.71
C THR A 315 -24.59 -12.62 18.54
N GLU A 316 -24.28 -12.50 19.81
CA GLU A 316 -24.30 -13.62 20.76
C GLU A 316 -25.68 -13.84 21.37
N ASP A 317 -26.53 -12.83 21.33
CA ASP A 317 -27.84 -12.83 21.99
C ASP A 317 -28.96 -13.03 20.95
N TYR A 318 -29.16 -14.29 20.55
CA TYR A 318 -30.28 -14.68 19.67
C TYR A 318 -31.63 -14.78 20.41
N SER A 319 -31.64 -14.77 21.74
CA SER A 319 -32.81 -15.20 22.52
C SER A 319 -33.62 -14.10 23.19
N ARG A 320 -33.10 -12.88 23.28
CA ARG A 320 -33.78 -11.76 23.92
C ARG A 320 -34.13 -10.69 22.91
N GLY A 321 -35.41 -10.38 22.74
CA GLY A 321 -35.98 -9.39 21.82
C GLY A 321 -35.41 -7.96 21.89
N ASN A 322 -34.11 -7.85 22.11
CA ASN A 322 -33.36 -6.63 22.20
C ASN A 322 -32.90 -6.17 20.81
N LYS A 323 -33.11 -4.90 20.54
CA LYS A 323 -32.95 -4.10 19.31
C LYS A 323 -31.56 -4.12 18.62
N HIS A 324 -30.76 -5.20 18.73
CA HIS A 324 -29.40 -5.22 18.17
C HIS A 324 -29.21 -6.32 17.13
N TYR A 325 -28.91 -5.89 15.93
CA TYR A 325 -28.97 -6.69 14.70
C TYR A 325 -27.61 -7.18 14.21
N GLY A 326 -26.54 -6.96 15.00
CA GLY A 326 -25.16 -7.31 14.58
C GLY A 326 -24.63 -6.43 13.43
N ILE A 327 -25.18 -5.22 13.27
CA ILE A 327 -24.75 -4.29 12.19
C ILE A 327 -23.81 -3.22 12.73
N GLY A 328 -23.93 -2.82 14.00
CA GLY A 328 -23.23 -1.68 14.58
C GLY A 328 -21.70 -1.78 14.49
N LEU A 329 -21.09 -2.90 14.94
CA LEU A 329 -19.64 -3.08 14.88
C LEU A 329 -19.14 -3.26 13.44
N ALA A 330 -19.94 -3.90 12.57
CA ALA A 330 -19.62 -3.98 11.14
C ALA A 330 -19.59 -2.59 10.49
N PHE A 331 -20.54 -1.71 10.85
CA PHE A 331 -20.56 -0.31 10.41
C PHE A 331 -19.29 0.43 10.89
N VAL A 332 -18.95 0.34 12.17
CA VAL A 332 -17.75 0.94 12.75
C VAL A 332 -16.48 0.48 12.02
N LYS A 333 -16.36 -0.80 11.76
CA LYS A 333 -15.23 -1.36 10.98
C LYS A 333 -15.19 -0.79 9.56
N GLY A 334 -16.33 -0.71 8.89
CA GLY A 334 -16.43 -0.13 7.55
C GLY A 334 -15.97 1.33 7.51
N VAL A 335 -16.41 2.13 8.50
CA VAL A 335 -15.96 3.53 8.65
C VAL A 335 -14.45 3.60 8.90
N ALA A 336 -13.91 2.77 9.81
CA ALA A 336 -12.47 2.72 10.08
C ALA A 336 -11.65 2.42 8.82
N ILE A 337 -12.05 1.39 8.06
CA ILE A 337 -11.38 1.00 6.81
C ILE A 337 -11.45 2.14 5.78
N LYS A 338 -12.61 2.79 5.62
CA LYS A 338 -12.74 3.95 4.72
C LYS A 338 -11.82 5.12 5.11
N HIS A 339 -11.50 5.27 6.38
CA HIS A 339 -10.54 6.24 6.89
C HIS A 339 -9.09 5.72 6.94
N GLY A 340 -8.81 4.59 6.29
CA GLY A 340 -7.47 4.01 6.19
C GLY A 340 -6.94 3.41 7.50
N GLY A 341 -7.83 3.06 8.42
CA GLY A 341 -7.53 2.45 9.70
C GLY A 341 -8.21 1.10 9.93
N ASN A 342 -8.51 0.78 11.19
CA ASN A 342 -9.12 -0.50 11.58
C ASN A 342 -9.93 -0.36 12.88
N LEU A 343 -10.76 -1.37 13.17
CA LEU A 343 -11.45 -1.56 14.45
C LEU A 343 -10.73 -2.67 15.23
N GLN A 344 -10.45 -2.43 16.51
CA GLN A 344 -9.93 -3.42 17.45
C GLN A 344 -10.84 -3.54 18.67
N LEU A 345 -11.11 -4.77 19.08
CA LEU A 345 -11.86 -5.10 20.30
C LEU A 345 -10.89 -5.71 21.29
N ASN A 346 -10.86 -5.22 22.52
CA ASN A 346 -9.92 -5.64 23.55
C ASN A 346 -10.59 -5.83 24.91
N ASN A 347 -10.02 -6.69 25.73
CA ASN A 347 -10.34 -6.87 27.13
C ASN A 347 -9.17 -6.36 27.98
N PRO A 348 -9.14 -5.10 28.39
CA PRO A 348 -8.00 -4.52 29.10
C PRO A 348 -7.79 -5.12 30.49
N ALA A 349 -6.54 -5.08 31.00
CA ALA A 349 -6.19 -5.61 32.32
C ALA A 349 -6.94 -4.93 33.48
N ARG A 350 -7.31 -3.64 33.31
CA ARG A 350 -8.13 -2.89 34.27
C ARG A 350 -9.58 -3.37 34.42
N GLY A 351 -9.98 -4.37 33.61
CA GLY A 351 -11.34 -4.87 33.57
C GLY A 351 -12.20 -4.20 32.52
N GLY A 352 -13.42 -4.72 32.32
CA GLY A 352 -14.35 -4.22 31.33
C GLY A 352 -13.98 -4.58 29.89
N ALA A 353 -14.54 -3.84 28.94
CA ALA A 353 -14.34 -3.99 27.50
C ALA A 353 -13.86 -2.67 26.87
N SER A 354 -13.09 -2.75 25.80
CA SER A 354 -12.60 -1.59 25.06
C SER A 354 -12.71 -1.83 23.56
N ALA A 355 -13.30 -0.88 22.83
CA ALA A 355 -13.34 -0.86 21.38
C ALA A 355 -12.53 0.35 20.87
N ILE A 356 -11.58 0.13 19.97
CA ILE A 356 -10.69 1.15 19.44
C ILE A 356 -10.90 1.27 17.94
N ILE A 357 -11.35 2.43 17.48
CA ILE A 357 -11.36 2.80 16.08
C ILE A 357 -10.09 3.61 15.76
N SER A 358 -9.32 3.14 14.81
CA SER A 358 -8.14 3.84 14.31
C SER A 358 -8.44 4.44 12.95
N ILE A 359 -7.98 5.66 12.68
CA ILE A 359 -8.12 6.36 11.40
C ILE A 359 -6.80 7.04 11.03
N LYS A 360 -6.55 7.33 9.74
CA LYS A 360 -5.41 8.14 9.33
C LYS A 360 -5.67 9.63 9.56
N LYS A 361 -4.63 10.38 9.95
CA LYS A 361 -4.67 11.86 10.12
C LYS A 361 -4.93 12.59 8.79
N LYS A 362 -4.42 12.06 7.69
CA LYS A 362 -4.64 12.53 6.32
C LYS A 362 -5.10 11.34 5.47
N ILE A 363 -6.18 11.52 4.78
CA ILE A 363 -6.77 10.52 3.88
C ILE A 363 -6.41 10.86 2.43
#